data_b333b0128826ac7a752c6b691a117f8b
#
_entry.id   b333b0128826ac7a752c6b691a117f8b
#
_cell.length_a   1.000
_cell.length_b   1.000
_cell.length_c   1.000
_cell.angle_alpha   90.00
_cell.angle_beta   90.00
_cell.angle_gamma   90.00
#
_symmetry.space_group_name_H-M   'P 1'
#
loop_
_entity.id
_entity.type
_entity.pdbx_description
1 polymer ?
#
loop_
_entity_poly.entity_id
_entity_poly.type
_entity_poly.pdbx_seq_one_letter_code
_entity_poly.pdbx_strand_id
1 'polypeptide(L)'
;MEKIKSHTKIAIIGGGILGVSLLYHLTKEGWKDLVLIEKGELTSGSTWHAAGQCPHMVGSYNLAKVHLHSTNLYKSLEKETGQATGWHGCGSLRLAYKQEDLDWFFYVKGILDNVGAPAEIISTNEIPKIHPFIKLDEIIGGFHTLEDGHTDPTSTANAMAKGARNRGAK
;
A
#
# COMPACT_ATOMS: atom_id res chain seq x y z
N MET A 1 -7.58 -14.20 32.60
CA MET A 1 -6.40 -14.27 31.72
C MET A 1 -6.52 -15.52 30.88
N GLU A 2 -6.55 -15.38 29.56
CA GLU A 2 -6.56 -16.55 28.65
C GLU A 2 -5.20 -17.27 28.77
N LYS A 3 -5.22 -18.60 28.92
CA LYS A 3 -4.02 -19.38 29.12
C LYS A 3 -3.16 -19.32 27.84
N ILE A 4 -1.94 -18.79 27.94
CA ILE A 4 -1.01 -18.77 26.82
C ILE A 4 -0.74 -20.21 26.39
N LYS A 5 -0.96 -20.53 25.13
CA LYS A 5 -0.65 -21.85 24.60
C LYS A 5 0.88 -22.09 24.65
N SER A 6 1.28 -23.27 25.05
CA SER A 6 2.69 -23.67 25.04
C SER A 6 3.23 -24.02 23.64
N HIS A 7 2.34 -24.25 22.68
CA HIS A 7 2.67 -24.62 21.30
C HIS A 7 1.71 -23.97 20.32
N THR A 8 2.20 -23.65 19.13
CA THR A 8 1.44 -23.15 17.98
C THR A 8 2.08 -23.67 16.70
N LYS A 9 1.32 -23.76 15.61
CA LYS A 9 1.87 -24.16 14.31
C LYS A 9 2.79 -23.09 13.74
N ILE A 10 2.41 -21.82 13.86
CA ILE A 10 3.19 -20.69 13.35
C ILE A 10 3.20 -19.60 14.41
N ALA A 11 4.40 -19.17 14.80
CA ALA A 11 4.64 -17.98 15.62
C ALA A 11 5.29 -16.89 14.76
N ILE A 12 4.68 -15.71 14.74
CA ILE A 12 5.20 -14.52 14.06
C ILE A 12 5.69 -13.56 15.13
N ILE A 13 6.95 -13.13 15.02
CA ILE A 13 7.56 -12.20 15.97
C ILE A 13 7.63 -10.81 15.35
N GLY A 14 7.00 -9.85 16.00
CA GLY A 14 6.92 -8.45 15.60
C GLY A 14 5.57 -8.04 15.06
N GLY A 15 4.96 -7.02 15.67
CA GLY A 15 3.64 -6.47 15.37
C GLY A 15 3.67 -5.23 14.45
N GLY A 16 4.72 -5.07 13.64
CA GLY A 16 4.75 -4.09 12.56
C GLY A 16 3.99 -4.56 11.34
N ILE A 17 3.92 -3.70 10.30
CA ILE A 17 3.15 -4.00 9.07
C ILE A 17 3.52 -5.34 8.43
N LEU A 18 4.79 -5.74 8.44
CA LEU A 18 5.22 -7.02 7.86
C LEU A 18 4.64 -8.21 8.64
N GLY A 19 4.74 -8.20 9.97
CA GLY A 19 4.23 -9.30 10.80
C GLY A 19 2.71 -9.41 10.74
N VAL A 20 1.99 -8.30 10.85
CA VAL A 20 0.52 -8.33 10.77
C VAL A 20 0.02 -8.67 9.38
N SER A 21 0.73 -8.23 8.32
CA SER A 21 0.40 -8.59 6.93
C SER A 21 0.59 -10.10 6.70
N LEU A 22 1.70 -10.67 7.19
CA LEU A 22 1.93 -12.11 7.11
C LEU A 22 0.82 -12.88 7.85
N LEU A 23 0.49 -12.47 9.08
CA LEU A 23 -0.59 -13.09 9.85
C LEU A 23 -1.93 -13.02 9.12
N TYR A 24 -2.25 -11.84 8.57
CA TYR A 24 -3.49 -11.60 7.82
C TYR A 24 -3.59 -12.53 6.60
N HIS A 25 -2.55 -12.60 5.78
CA HIS A 25 -2.57 -13.43 4.57
C HIS A 25 -2.57 -14.92 4.89
N LEU A 26 -1.80 -15.39 5.88
CA LEU A 26 -1.85 -16.78 6.31
C LEU A 26 -3.25 -17.19 6.77
N THR A 27 -3.94 -16.33 7.55
CA THR A 27 -5.32 -16.63 7.97
C THR A 27 -6.28 -16.62 6.79
N LYS A 28 -6.05 -15.78 5.80
CA LYS A 28 -6.86 -15.70 4.58
C LYS A 28 -6.71 -16.95 3.71
N GLU A 29 -5.50 -17.50 3.66
CA GLU A 29 -5.19 -18.80 3.03
C GLU A 29 -5.65 -20.01 3.86
N GLY A 30 -6.36 -19.82 4.96
CA GLY A 30 -6.96 -20.87 5.76
C GLY A 30 -6.05 -21.52 6.82
N TRP A 31 -4.83 -21.01 7.01
CA TRP A 31 -3.96 -21.46 8.08
C TRP A 31 -4.60 -21.22 9.45
N LYS A 32 -4.45 -22.18 10.34
CA LYS A 32 -4.98 -22.18 11.71
C LYS A 32 -3.85 -22.34 12.71
N ASP A 33 -4.14 -21.98 13.96
CA ASP A 33 -3.21 -22.08 15.07
C ASP A 33 -1.96 -21.20 14.86
N LEU A 34 -2.22 -19.91 14.63
CA LEU A 34 -1.21 -18.87 14.46
C LEU A 34 -1.23 -17.93 15.67
N VAL A 35 -0.04 -17.48 16.05
CA VAL A 35 0.15 -16.46 17.08
C VAL A 35 1.11 -15.38 16.57
N LEU A 36 0.79 -14.12 16.84
CA LEU A 36 1.71 -13.01 16.68
C LEU A 36 2.14 -12.53 18.06
N ILE A 37 3.45 -12.39 18.24
CA ILE A 37 4.08 -11.97 19.48
C ILE A 37 4.71 -10.59 19.25
N GLU A 38 4.23 -9.59 19.97
CA GLU A 38 4.78 -8.23 19.97
C GLU A 38 5.15 -7.87 21.42
N LYS A 39 6.35 -7.28 21.61
CA LYS A 39 6.84 -6.90 22.94
C LYS A 39 6.22 -5.61 23.50
N GLY A 40 5.66 -4.79 22.62
CA GLY A 40 5.01 -3.53 22.93
C GLY A 40 3.62 -3.46 22.33
N GLU A 41 3.26 -2.32 21.80
CA GLU A 41 2.03 -2.13 21.03
C GLU A 41 2.26 -2.43 19.55
N LEU A 42 1.20 -2.86 18.85
CA LEU A 42 1.26 -3.00 17.40
C LEU A 42 1.70 -1.67 16.77
N THR A 43 2.57 -1.76 15.77
CA THR A 43 3.10 -0.62 15.00
C THR A 43 4.08 0.30 15.72
N SER A 44 4.40 0.08 16.99
CA SER A 44 5.29 0.94 17.78
C SER A 44 6.74 1.04 17.27
N GLY A 45 7.13 0.16 16.32
CA GLY A 45 8.42 0.22 15.63
C GLY A 45 8.43 1.19 14.45
N SER A 46 8.93 0.76 13.30
CA SER A 46 9.08 1.61 12.09
C SER A 46 7.75 1.92 11.39
N THR A 47 6.70 1.14 11.61
CA THR A 47 5.45 1.24 10.86
C THR A 47 4.78 2.61 10.98
N TRP A 48 4.67 3.14 12.19
CA TRP A 48 4.00 4.43 12.41
C TRP A 48 4.77 5.63 11.83
N HIS A 49 6.07 5.48 11.52
CA HIS A 49 6.88 6.54 10.91
C HIS A 49 6.70 6.64 9.38
N ALA A 50 6.02 5.67 8.76
CA ALA A 50 5.85 5.66 7.31
C ALA A 50 4.93 6.81 6.86
N ALA A 51 5.25 7.40 5.71
CA ALA A 51 4.42 8.47 5.12
C ALA A 51 3.04 7.99 4.62
N GLY A 52 2.83 6.69 4.55
CA GLY A 52 1.57 6.09 4.12
C GLY A 52 1.27 6.18 2.63
N GLN A 53 2.19 6.69 1.81
CA GLN A 53 2.00 6.76 0.36
C GLN A 53 2.03 5.38 -0.28
N CYS A 54 1.11 5.13 -1.21
CA CYS A 54 0.93 3.86 -1.90
C CYS A 54 0.99 4.08 -3.43
N PRO A 55 2.17 4.34 -4.00
CA PRO A 55 2.34 4.60 -5.43
C PRO A 55 2.42 3.30 -6.24
N HIS A 56 1.91 3.33 -7.48
CA HIS A 56 2.13 2.25 -8.46
C HIS A 56 3.38 2.46 -9.31
N MET A 57 3.93 3.67 -9.38
CA MET A 57 5.07 3.98 -10.22
C MET A 57 6.35 3.30 -9.73
N VAL A 58 6.63 2.13 -10.30
CA VAL A 58 7.85 1.34 -10.04
C VAL A 58 8.39 0.73 -11.35
N GLY A 59 9.70 0.67 -11.49
CA GLY A 59 10.39 0.15 -12.67
C GLY A 59 10.53 -1.37 -12.73
N SER A 60 9.71 -2.12 -11.99
CA SER A 60 9.75 -3.58 -11.94
C SER A 60 8.33 -4.15 -12.06
N TYR A 61 8.13 -5.04 -13.03
CA TYR A 61 6.86 -5.73 -13.23
C TYR A 61 6.36 -6.46 -11.97
N ASN A 62 7.25 -7.20 -11.30
CA ASN A 62 6.87 -7.94 -10.10
C ASN A 62 6.49 -7.02 -8.93
N LEU A 63 7.23 -5.92 -8.73
CA LEU A 63 6.87 -4.92 -7.73
C LEU A 63 5.57 -4.20 -8.07
N ALA A 64 5.33 -3.87 -9.34
CA ALA A 64 4.06 -3.26 -9.77
C ALA A 64 2.86 -4.16 -9.43
N LYS A 65 2.97 -5.47 -9.61
CA LYS A 65 1.93 -6.44 -9.18
C LYS A 65 1.71 -6.42 -7.66
N VAL A 66 2.78 -6.35 -6.87
CA VAL A 66 2.67 -6.28 -5.40
C VAL A 66 2.03 -4.96 -4.97
N HIS A 67 2.41 -3.84 -5.60
CA HIS A 67 1.82 -2.52 -5.31
C HIS A 67 0.33 -2.51 -5.64
N LEU A 68 -0.06 -2.99 -6.83
CA LEU A 68 -1.47 -3.08 -7.23
C LEU A 68 -2.27 -3.98 -6.28
N HIS A 69 -1.72 -5.13 -5.87
CA HIS A 69 -2.35 -5.99 -4.87
C HIS A 69 -2.55 -5.24 -3.54
N SER A 70 -1.52 -4.52 -3.08
CA SER A 70 -1.55 -3.79 -1.81
C SER A 70 -2.60 -2.68 -1.80
N THR A 71 -2.66 -1.85 -2.85
CA THR A 71 -3.66 -0.78 -2.95
C THR A 71 -5.09 -1.32 -3.01
N ASN A 72 -5.31 -2.40 -3.77
CA ASN A 72 -6.62 -3.07 -3.83
C ASN A 72 -7.02 -3.67 -2.47
N LEU A 73 -6.06 -4.22 -1.72
CA LEU A 73 -6.29 -4.69 -0.37
C LEU A 73 -6.68 -3.52 0.55
N TYR A 74 -5.92 -2.43 0.56
CA TYR A 74 -6.18 -1.27 1.43
C TYR A 74 -7.56 -0.65 1.17
N LYS A 75 -7.99 -0.55 -0.10
CA LYS A 75 -9.34 -0.12 -0.49
C LYS A 75 -10.45 -0.99 0.14
N SER A 76 -10.18 -2.26 0.36
CA SER A 76 -11.17 -3.25 0.82
C SER A 76 -11.16 -3.51 2.33
N LEU A 77 -10.05 -3.22 3.02
CA LEU A 77 -9.82 -3.61 4.42
C LEU A 77 -10.87 -3.06 5.38
N GLU A 78 -11.25 -1.80 5.23
CA GLU A 78 -12.25 -1.18 6.12
C GLU A 78 -13.60 -1.91 6.01
N LYS A 79 -14.05 -2.19 4.80
CA LYS A 79 -15.30 -2.93 4.56
C LYS A 79 -15.21 -4.36 5.12
N GLU A 80 -14.06 -5.01 5.00
CA GLU A 80 -13.85 -6.40 5.47
C GLU A 80 -13.78 -6.48 6.99
N THR A 81 -13.10 -5.53 7.62
CA THR A 81 -12.73 -5.64 9.04
C THR A 81 -13.55 -4.74 9.97
N GLY A 82 -14.23 -3.73 9.42
CA GLY A 82 -14.87 -2.67 10.19
C GLY A 82 -13.86 -1.80 10.96
N GLN A 83 -12.61 -1.74 10.49
CA GLN A 83 -11.54 -0.89 11.03
C GLN A 83 -11.11 0.10 9.96
N ALA A 84 -11.27 1.39 10.23
CA ALA A 84 -10.82 2.44 9.33
C ALA A 84 -9.31 2.34 9.06
N THR A 85 -8.92 2.53 7.81
CA THR A 85 -7.52 2.51 7.37
C THR A 85 -7.00 3.90 7.04
N GLY A 86 -7.88 4.89 6.95
CA GLY A 86 -7.54 6.21 6.42
C GLY A 86 -7.17 6.18 4.94
N TRP A 87 -7.61 5.15 4.19
CA TRP A 87 -7.36 5.08 2.76
C TRP A 87 -8.01 6.24 2.02
N HIS A 88 -7.20 6.96 1.24
CA HIS A 88 -7.65 8.02 0.35
C HIS A 88 -7.02 7.83 -1.03
N GLY A 89 -7.83 7.43 -2.00
CA GLY A 89 -7.42 7.21 -3.39
C GLY A 89 -7.47 8.51 -4.17
N CYS A 90 -6.42 9.32 -4.07
CA CYS A 90 -6.36 10.64 -4.69
C CYS A 90 -5.55 10.67 -6.01
N GLY A 91 -5.02 9.54 -6.43
CA GLY A 91 -4.03 9.48 -7.50
C GLY A 91 -2.68 10.04 -7.08
N SER A 92 -1.72 10.03 -8.00
CA SER A 92 -0.47 10.76 -7.83
C SER A 92 0.03 11.35 -9.15
N LEU A 93 0.76 12.44 -9.05
CA LEU A 93 1.32 13.16 -10.17
C LEU A 93 2.84 13.29 -10.00
N ARG A 94 3.59 12.89 -11.04
CA ARG A 94 5.02 13.12 -11.14
C ARG A 94 5.30 14.03 -12.33
N LEU A 95 6.29 14.90 -12.18
CA LEU A 95 6.61 15.94 -13.15
C LEU A 95 7.90 15.59 -13.86
N ALA A 96 7.93 15.80 -15.18
CA ALA A 96 9.12 15.65 -16.00
C ALA A 96 9.72 17.03 -16.28
N TYR A 97 11.01 17.16 -16.06
CA TYR A 97 11.80 18.38 -16.32
C TYR A 97 12.73 18.21 -17.52
N LYS A 98 12.96 16.99 -17.97
CA LYS A 98 13.83 16.64 -19.10
C LYS A 98 13.32 15.41 -19.83
N GLN A 99 13.84 15.19 -21.03
CA GLN A 99 13.39 14.07 -21.88
C GLN A 99 13.58 12.71 -21.23
N GLU A 100 14.65 12.49 -20.48
CA GLU A 100 14.91 11.22 -19.79
C GLU A 100 13.86 10.91 -18.74
N ASP A 101 13.22 11.92 -18.13
CA ASP A 101 12.11 11.72 -17.20
C ASP A 101 10.88 11.19 -17.95
N LEU A 102 10.58 11.76 -19.13
CA LEU A 102 9.49 11.26 -19.98
C LEU A 102 9.75 9.85 -20.50
N ASP A 103 10.98 9.56 -20.94
CA ASP A 103 11.36 8.23 -21.39
C ASP A 103 11.18 7.20 -20.29
N TRP A 104 11.56 7.55 -19.06
CA TRP A 104 11.29 6.74 -17.88
C TRP A 104 9.79 6.56 -17.61
N PHE A 105 8.99 7.60 -17.75
CA PHE A 105 7.54 7.53 -17.57
C PHE A 105 6.90 6.60 -18.62
N PHE A 106 7.31 6.67 -19.89
CA PHE A 106 6.84 5.74 -20.92
C PHE A 106 7.23 4.30 -20.62
N TYR A 107 8.44 4.06 -20.15
CA TYR A 107 8.87 2.72 -19.74
C TYR A 107 8.00 2.18 -18.60
N VAL A 108 7.80 2.97 -17.54
CA VAL A 108 6.96 2.55 -16.40
C VAL A 108 5.51 2.38 -16.81
N LYS A 109 4.99 3.26 -17.68
CA LYS A 109 3.63 3.11 -18.21
C LYS A 109 3.44 1.76 -18.90
N GLY A 110 4.39 1.32 -19.71
CA GLY A 110 4.35 0.01 -20.33
C GLY A 110 4.28 -1.15 -19.31
N ILE A 111 4.98 -1.02 -18.17
CA ILE A 111 4.88 -2.00 -17.07
C ILE A 111 3.48 -1.95 -16.46
N LEU A 112 2.96 -0.75 -16.14
CA LEU A 112 1.66 -0.58 -15.48
C LEU A 112 0.51 -1.05 -16.36
N ASP A 113 0.55 -0.79 -17.67
CA ASP A 113 -0.43 -1.30 -18.63
C ASP A 113 -0.48 -2.85 -18.61
N ASN A 114 0.69 -3.50 -18.53
CA ASN A 114 0.77 -4.97 -18.47
C ASN A 114 0.26 -5.57 -17.15
N VAL A 115 0.27 -4.82 -16.04
CA VAL A 115 -0.27 -5.30 -14.76
C VAL A 115 -1.70 -4.84 -14.52
N GLY A 116 -2.25 -3.98 -15.40
CA GLY A 116 -3.61 -3.46 -15.28
C GLY A 116 -3.77 -2.31 -14.29
N ALA A 117 -2.70 -1.57 -14.00
CA ALA A 117 -2.74 -0.37 -13.17
C ALA A 117 -2.90 0.88 -14.07
N PRO A 118 -3.98 1.67 -13.95
CA PRO A 118 -4.23 2.79 -14.84
C PRO A 118 -3.25 3.93 -14.61
N ALA A 119 -2.59 4.36 -15.69
CA ALA A 119 -1.63 5.47 -15.68
C ALA A 119 -1.64 6.21 -17.03
N GLU A 120 -1.39 7.49 -16.98
CA GLU A 120 -1.41 8.38 -18.14
C GLU A 120 -0.17 9.27 -18.20
N ILE A 121 0.37 9.45 -19.41
CA ILE A 121 1.32 10.52 -19.69
C ILE A 121 0.48 11.75 -20.05
N ILE A 122 0.67 12.84 -19.33
CA ILE A 122 -0.11 14.05 -19.49
C ILE A 122 0.75 15.23 -19.93
N SER A 123 0.15 16.13 -20.69
CA SER A 123 0.76 17.38 -21.13
C SER A 123 0.80 18.41 -20.00
N THR A 124 1.62 19.44 -20.17
CA THR A 124 1.69 20.58 -19.25
C THR A 124 0.35 21.31 -19.09
N ASN A 125 -0.52 21.30 -20.12
CA ASN A 125 -1.86 21.90 -20.04
C ASN A 125 -2.86 21.10 -19.20
N GLU A 126 -2.58 19.85 -18.94
CA GLU A 126 -3.45 18.97 -18.13
C GLU A 126 -3.07 18.99 -16.65
N ILE A 127 -1.81 19.27 -16.33
CA ILE A 127 -1.29 19.31 -14.94
C ILE A 127 -2.14 20.22 -14.03
N PRO A 128 -2.46 21.50 -14.42
CA PRO A 128 -3.25 22.38 -13.56
C PRO A 128 -4.67 21.92 -13.29
N LYS A 129 -5.24 21.03 -14.14
CA LYS A 129 -6.57 20.46 -13.90
C LYS A 129 -6.56 19.44 -12.76
N ILE A 130 -5.40 18.80 -12.53
CA ILE A 130 -5.19 17.83 -11.44
C ILE A 130 -4.69 18.55 -10.19
N HIS A 131 -3.71 19.45 -10.36
CA HIS A 131 -3.10 20.16 -9.25
C HIS A 131 -2.84 21.63 -9.61
N PRO A 132 -3.76 22.56 -9.27
CA PRO A 132 -3.72 23.96 -9.75
C PRO A 132 -2.60 24.81 -9.14
N PHE A 133 -1.93 24.35 -8.10
CA PHE A 133 -0.87 25.13 -7.41
C PHE A 133 0.55 24.85 -7.94
N ILE A 134 0.68 23.96 -8.94
CA ILE A 134 1.99 23.64 -9.52
C ILE A 134 2.41 24.78 -10.46
N LYS A 135 3.61 25.31 -10.24
CA LYS A 135 4.28 26.21 -11.16
C LYS A 135 4.85 25.40 -12.33
N LEU A 136 4.49 25.77 -13.56
CA LEU A 136 4.81 24.98 -14.76
C LEU A 136 6.17 25.29 -15.39
N ASP A 137 6.94 26.21 -14.84
CA ASP A 137 8.25 26.57 -15.38
C ASP A 137 9.14 25.31 -15.46
N GLU A 138 9.78 25.15 -16.63
CA GLU A 138 10.67 24.02 -16.93
C GLU A 138 10.02 22.61 -16.93
N ILE A 139 8.72 22.51 -16.68
CA ILE A 139 8.01 21.22 -16.75
C ILE A 139 7.64 20.94 -18.21
N ILE A 140 7.99 19.75 -18.69
CA ILE A 140 7.74 19.32 -20.07
C ILE A 140 6.61 18.28 -20.19
N GLY A 141 6.11 17.74 -19.07
CA GLY A 141 5.01 16.80 -19.00
C GLY A 141 4.84 16.21 -17.63
N GLY A 142 3.91 15.28 -17.49
CA GLY A 142 3.63 14.59 -16.23
C GLY A 142 3.25 13.13 -16.42
N PHE A 143 3.35 12.38 -15.33
CA PHE A 143 2.87 11.02 -15.21
C PHE A 143 1.81 10.96 -14.11
N HIS A 144 0.60 10.64 -14.48
CA HIS A 144 -0.55 10.56 -13.58
C HIS A 144 -0.94 9.10 -13.38
N THR A 145 -0.87 8.62 -12.14
CA THR A 145 -1.37 7.30 -11.73
C THR A 145 -2.68 7.48 -10.98
N LEU A 146 -3.77 6.97 -11.58
CA LEU A 146 -5.13 7.32 -11.17
C LEU A 146 -5.56 6.67 -9.85
N GLU A 147 -5.02 5.49 -9.58
CA GLU A 147 -5.42 4.66 -8.43
C GLU A 147 -4.44 4.68 -7.26
N ASP A 148 -3.41 5.50 -7.35
CA ASP A 148 -2.53 5.78 -6.23
C ASP A 148 -3.29 6.44 -5.08
N GLY A 149 -2.75 6.35 -3.89
CA GLY A 149 -3.36 6.98 -2.74
C GLY A 149 -2.43 6.97 -1.55
N HIS A 150 -3.01 7.28 -0.41
CA HIS A 150 -2.32 7.16 0.87
C HIS A 150 -3.23 6.53 1.92
N THR A 151 -2.63 6.03 2.96
CA THR A 151 -3.31 5.40 4.09
C THR A 151 -2.66 5.82 5.40
N ASP A 152 -3.34 5.66 6.52
CA ASP A 152 -2.67 5.72 7.82
C ASP A 152 -1.99 4.39 8.11
N PRO A 153 -0.65 4.35 8.26
CA PRO A 153 0.08 3.09 8.40
C PRO A 153 -0.32 2.29 9.63
N THR A 154 -0.57 2.96 10.75
CA THR A 154 -0.99 2.34 12.02
C THR A 154 -2.39 1.75 11.88
N SER A 155 -3.34 2.50 11.35
CA SER A 155 -4.71 2.05 11.16
C SER A 155 -4.79 0.88 10.17
N THR A 156 -4.01 0.92 9.10
CA THR A 156 -3.94 -0.17 8.11
C THR A 156 -3.40 -1.46 8.73
N ALA A 157 -2.31 -1.38 9.50
CA ALA A 157 -1.78 -2.53 10.21
C ALA A 157 -2.79 -3.09 11.25
N ASN A 158 -3.46 -2.21 11.99
CA ASN A 158 -4.50 -2.62 12.93
C ASN A 158 -5.71 -3.27 12.23
N ALA A 159 -6.09 -2.79 11.03
CA ALA A 159 -7.14 -3.42 10.23
C ALA A 159 -6.76 -4.84 9.81
N MET A 160 -5.53 -5.05 9.34
CA MET A 160 -5.02 -6.39 9.03
C MET A 160 -5.00 -7.29 10.27
N ALA A 161 -4.50 -6.80 11.41
CA ALA A 161 -4.49 -7.55 12.66
C ALA A 161 -5.91 -7.94 13.10
N LYS A 162 -6.88 -7.01 12.98
CA LYS A 162 -8.29 -7.28 13.27
C LYS A 162 -8.86 -8.35 12.33
N GLY A 163 -8.58 -8.25 11.02
CA GLY A 163 -8.99 -9.25 10.04
C GLY A 163 -8.45 -10.64 10.36
N ALA A 164 -7.18 -10.74 10.78
CA ALA A 164 -6.57 -11.99 11.21
C ALA A 164 -7.22 -12.54 12.48
N ARG A 165 -7.48 -11.70 13.50
CA ARG A 165 -8.19 -12.11 14.73
C ARG A 165 -9.60 -12.61 14.45
N ASN A 166 -10.34 -11.95 13.55
CA ASN A 166 -11.68 -12.38 13.15
C ASN A 166 -11.67 -13.81 12.55
N ARG A 167 -10.52 -14.25 11.99
CA ARG A 167 -10.31 -15.61 11.46
C ARG A 167 -9.65 -16.57 12.46
N GLY A 168 -9.46 -16.15 13.71
CA GLY A 168 -9.00 -16.98 14.82
C GLY A 168 -7.50 -16.95 15.13
N ALA A 169 -6.74 -16.00 14.56
CA ALA A 169 -5.36 -15.77 15.00
C ALA A 169 -5.32 -15.06 16.39
N LYS A 170 -4.24 -15.28 17.11
CA LYS A 170 -4.00 -14.70 18.43
C LYS A 170 -2.79 -13.79 18.42
#